data_95b7bb5f76addfdaee4c57ee9a340379
#
_entry.id   95b7bb5f76addfdaee4c57ee9a340379
#
_cell.length_a   1.000
_cell.length_b   1.000
_cell.length_c   1.000
_cell.angle_alpha   90.00
_cell.angle_beta   90.00
_cell.angle_gamma   90.00
#
_symmetry.space_group_name_H-M   'P 1'
#
loop_
_entity.id
_entity.type
_entity.pdbx_description
1 polymer ?
#
loop_
_entity_poly.entity_id
_entity_poly.type
_entity_poly.pdbx_seq_one_letter_code
_entity_poly.pdbx_strand_id
1 'polypeptide(L)'
;MNYQINILQYLKKKNKENSKSSTLRRISMSLPNTLLDQFDKSMKNAGFADRSKAIQSSLYEFIYNNEWKENENGNSYGAGVLVILYDNHLFGTDIGSLENQHEYTDIIVSTTHLHLDQHNCLETIMLRGKIKRIKNFIKFISENRGIKSLKMHYVGIPKK
;
A
#
# COMPACT_ATOMS: atom_id res chain seq x y z
N MET A 1 15.65 21.18 3.32
CA MET A 1 16.70 20.35 3.92
C MET A 1 16.57 18.92 3.46
N ASN A 2 17.63 18.39 2.84
CA ASN A 2 17.73 17.32 1.85
C ASN A 2 17.36 15.88 2.27
N TYR A 3 16.09 15.51 2.25
CA TYR A 3 15.70 14.09 2.40
C TYR A 3 15.63 13.30 1.08
N GLN A 4 15.56 13.95 -0.07
CA GLN A 4 15.49 13.26 -1.38
C GLN A 4 16.83 12.65 -1.84
N ILE A 5 17.95 13.18 -1.40
CA ILE A 5 19.28 12.67 -1.82
C ILE A 5 19.58 11.30 -1.21
N ASN A 6 19.01 10.99 -0.06
CA ASN A 6 19.30 9.76 0.68
C ASN A 6 18.64 8.51 0.06
N ILE A 7 17.48 8.64 -0.58
CA ILE A 7 16.78 7.49 -1.20
C ILE A 7 17.50 7.03 -2.46
N LEU A 8 17.94 7.95 -3.31
CA LEU A 8 18.67 7.61 -4.53
C LEU A 8 20.06 7.04 -4.24
N GLN A 9 20.74 7.54 -3.21
CA GLN A 9 22.03 6.97 -2.76
C GLN A 9 21.83 5.61 -2.12
N TYR A 10 20.77 5.42 -1.33
CA TYR A 10 20.41 4.13 -0.74
C TYR A 10 20.08 3.09 -1.82
N LEU A 11 19.30 3.46 -2.83
CA LEU A 11 18.97 2.59 -3.97
C LEU A 11 20.20 2.25 -4.82
N LYS A 12 21.10 3.22 -5.05
CA LYS A 12 22.37 2.98 -5.76
C LYS A 12 23.32 2.06 -4.96
N LYS A 13 23.40 2.19 -3.65
CA LYS A 13 24.20 1.32 -2.79
C LYS A 13 23.64 -0.10 -2.77
N LYS A 14 22.32 -0.27 -2.69
CA LYS A 14 21.64 -1.57 -2.72
C LYS A 14 21.77 -2.28 -4.07
N ASN A 15 21.75 -1.53 -5.19
CA ASN A 15 22.02 -2.09 -6.52
C ASN A 15 23.48 -2.58 -6.66
N LYS A 16 24.42 -2.01 -5.93
CA LYS A 16 25.84 -2.42 -5.96
C LYS A 16 26.11 -3.65 -5.09
N GLU A 17 25.35 -3.83 -3.99
CA GLU A 17 25.43 -5.00 -3.11
C GLU A 17 24.68 -6.22 -3.66
N ASN A 18 23.61 -6.00 -4.44
CA ASN A 18 22.86 -7.05 -5.15
C ASN A 18 23.49 -7.50 -6.48
N SER A 19 24.64 -6.97 -6.87
CA SER A 19 25.40 -7.43 -8.06
C SER A 19 26.05 -8.80 -7.87
N LYS A 20 25.94 -9.44 -6.70
CA LYS A 20 26.23 -10.86 -6.55
C LYS A 20 25.10 -11.67 -7.15
N SER A 21 25.23 -11.98 -8.47
CA SER A 21 24.58 -13.08 -9.17
C SER A 21 23.07 -13.23 -8.90
N SER A 22 22.25 -12.28 -9.38
CA SER A 22 20.82 -12.59 -9.60
C SER A 22 20.75 -13.56 -10.77
N THR A 23 20.72 -14.85 -10.48
CA THR A 23 20.51 -15.89 -11.51
C THR A 23 19.12 -15.68 -12.09
N LEU A 24 19.03 -15.11 -13.31
CA LEU A 24 17.77 -14.91 -13.99
C LEU A 24 17.18 -16.29 -14.35
N ARG A 25 15.95 -16.55 -13.89
CA ARG A 25 15.15 -17.68 -14.35
C ARG A 25 14.22 -17.22 -15.45
N ARG A 26 14.20 -17.92 -16.56
CA ARG A 26 13.21 -17.72 -17.62
C ARG A 26 11.97 -18.53 -17.31
N ILE A 27 10.80 -17.93 -17.50
CA ILE A 27 9.51 -18.60 -17.39
C ILE A 27 8.80 -18.52 -18.74
N SER A 28 8.06 -19.56 -19.10
CA SER A 28 7.15 -19.56 -20.23
C SER A 28 5.74 -19.79 -19.72
N MET A 29 4.78 -19.05 -20.26
CA MET A 29 3.37 -19.19 -19.93
C MET A 29 2.51 -19.04 -21.18
N SER A 30 1.38 -19.73 -21.21
CA SER A 30 0.35 -19.54 -22.23
C SER A 30 -0.77 -18.67 -21.66
N LEU A 31 -1.16 -17.66 -22.40
CA LEU A 31 -2.23 -16.72 -22.02
C LEU A 31 -3.29 -16.70 -23.10
N PRO A 32 -4.59 -16.53 -22.75
CA PRO A 32 -5.61 -16.24 -23.73
C PRO A 32 -5.26 -14.96 -24.51
N ASN A 33 -5.49 -14.95 -25.83
CA ASN A 33 -5.16 -13.81 -26.68
C ASN A 33 -5.80 -12.52 -26.18
N THR A 34 -7.07 -12.58 -25.78
CA THR A 34 -7.81 -11.42 -25.24
C THR A 34 -7.15 -10.82 -23.99
N LEU A 35 -6.60 -11.66 -23.09
CA LEU A 35 -5.90 -11.19 -21.90
C LEU A 35 -4.55 -10.55 -22.28
N LEU A 36 -3.84 -11.13 -23.23
CA LEU A 36 -2.56 -10.59 -23.70
C LEU A 36 -2.75 -9.23 -24.37
N ASP A 37 -3.79 -9.06 -25.20
CA ASP A 37 -4.13 -7.79 -25.84
C ASP A 37 -4.49 -6.71 -24.82
N GLN A 38 -5.27 -7.07 -23.80
CA GLN A 38 -5.61 -6.16 -22.69
C GLN A 38 -4.36 -5.77 -21.89
N PHE A 39 -3.48 -6.72 -21.61
CA PHE A 39 -2.22 -6.47 -20.93
C PHE A 39 -1.32 -5.52 -21.72
N ASP A 40 -1.14 -5.76 -23.02
CA ASP A 40 -0.30 -4.93 -23.90
C ASP A 40 -0.82 -3.48 -23.98
N LYS A 41 -2.13 -3.29 -24.05
CA LYS A 41 -2.75 -1.97 -24.03
C LYS A 41 -2.53 -1.28 -22.68
N SER A 42 -2.75 -2.00 -21.59
CA SER A 42 -2.62 -1.46 -20.23
C SER A 42 -1.16 -1.10 -19.90
N MET A 43 -0.19 -1.95 -20.25
CA MET A 43 1.22 -1.68 -20.00
C MET A 43 1.71 -0.43 -20.74
N LYS A 44 1.27 -0.23 -21.99
CA LYS A 44 1.62 0.97 -22.78
C LYS A 44 1.04 2.23 -22.14
N ASN A 45 -0.22 2.18 -21.71
CA ASN A 45 -0.88 3.29 -21.02
C ASN A 45 -0.21 3.63 -19.69
N ALA A 46 0.33 2.63 -18.99
CA ALA A 46 1.09 2.80 -17.76
C ALA A 46 2.57 3.20 -17.97
N GLY A 47 3.01 3.40 -19.23
CA GLY A 47 4.36 3.85 -19.56
C GLY A 47 5.45 2.77 -19.48
N PHE A 48 5.10 1.49 -19.46
CA PHE A 48 6.09 0.41 -19.49
C PHE A 48 6.67 0.24 -20.91
N ALA A 49 8.00 0.20 -21.01
CA ALA A 49 8.71 0.03 -22.28
C ALA A 49 8.67 -1.40 -22.81
N ASP A 50 8.59 -2.39 -21.91
CA ASP A 50 8.60 -3.81 -22.27
C ASP A 50 7.73 -4.66 -21.34
N ARG A 51 7.25 -5.81 -21.87
CA ARG A 51 6.40 -6.77 -21.14
C ARG A 51 7.08 -7.30 -19.89
N SER A 52 8.40 -7.54 -19.93
CA SER A 52 9.12 -8.13 -18.81
C SER A 52 9.07 -7.23 -17.57
N LYS A 53 9.26 -5.92 -17.75
CA LYS A 53 9.16 -4.96 -16.65
C LYS A 53 7.73 -4.84 -16.13
N ALA A 54 6.74 -4.82 -17.01
CA ALA A 54 5.34 -4.77 -16.60
C ALA A 54 4.95 -6.02 -15.80
N ILE A 55 5.36 -7.21 -16.25
CA ILE A 55 5.12 -8.49 -15.55
C ILE A 55 5.86 -8.51 -14.20
N GLN A 56 7.12 -8.08 -14.15
CA GLN A 56 7.86 -8.00 -12.89
C GLN A 56 7.16 -7.08 -11.88
N SER A 57 6.69 -5.93 -12.32
CA SER A 57 5.92 -5.00 -11.47
C SER A 57 4.65 -5.65 -10.93
N SER A 58 3.88 -6.31 -11.80
CA SER A 58 2.66 -7.03 -11.41
C SER A 58 2.93 -8.19 -10.44
N LEU A 59 4.04 -8.91 -10.63
CA LEU A 59 4.45 -9.97 -9.71
C LEU A 59 4.83 -9.43 -8.34
N TYR A 60 5.55 -8.31 -8.28
CA TYR A 60 5.86 -7.67 -7.00
C TYR A 60 4.60 -7.21 -6.29
N GLU A 61 3.68 -6.59 -7.00
CA GLU A 61 2.39 -6.16 -6.44
C GLU A 61 1.59 -7.36 -5.90
N PHE A 62 1.53 -8.46 -6.66
CA PHE A 62 0.89 -9.71 -6.23
C PHE A 62 1.54 -10.27 -4.95
N ILE A 63 2.88 -10.32 -4.89
CA ILE A 63 3.62 -10.81 -3.72
C ILE A 63 3.33 -9.93 -2.51
N TYR A 64 3.45 -8.61 -2.63
CA TYR A 64 3.20 -7.68 -1.53
C TYR A 64 1.76 -7.77 -1.01
N ASN A 65 0.79 -7.88 -1.91
CA ASN A 65 -0.61 -8.03 -1.53
C ASN A 65 -0.89 -9.36 -0.80
N ASN A 66 -0.15 -10.43 -1.13
CA ASN A 66 -0.29 -11.72 -0.44
C ASN A 66 0.52 -11.80 0.86
N GLU A 67 1.73 -11.26 0.90
CA GLU A 67 2.48 -11.17 2.17
C GLU A 67 1.71 -10.41 3.24
N TRP A 68 0.96 -9.38 2.85
CA TRP A 68 0.04 -8.68 3.73
C TRP A 68 -1.06 -9.60 4.30
N LYS A 69 -1.59 -10.53 3.48
CA LYS A 69 -2.62 -11.49 3.90
C LYS A 69 -2.07 -12.61 4.79
N GLU A 70 -0.88 -13.13 4.47
CA GLU A 70 -0.27 -14.28 5.13
C GLU A 70 0.42 -13.96 6.46
N ASN A 71 0.87 -12.73 6.65
CA ASN A 71 1.58 -12.31 7.88
C ASN A 71 0.62 -12.16 9.09
N GLU A 72 -0.28 -13.11 9.30
CA GLU A 72 -1.15 -13.19 10.49
C GLU A 72 -0.38 -13.54 11.77
N ASN A 73 0.83 -14.06 11.67
CA ASN A 73 1.68 -14.49 12.79
C ASN A 73 2.34 -13.35 13.59
N GLY A 74 1.74 -12.19 13.60
CA GLY A 74 1.83 -11.21 14.70
C GLY A 74 3.09 -10.36 14.83
N ASN A 75 4.25 -10.76 14.29
CA ASN A 75 5.53 -10.06 14.54
C ASN A 75 6.12 -9.32 13.31
N SER A 76 5.50 -9.40 12.17
CA SER A 76 5.97 -8.67 10.98
C SER A 76 5.60 -7.20 11.06
N TYR A 77 6.56 -6.32 10.75
CA TYR A 77 6.38 -4.89 10.65
C TYR A 77 6.13 -4.48 9.20
N GLY A 78 5.28 -3.50 9.01
CA GLY A 78 4.95 -2.95 7.70
C GLY A 78 4.63 -1.48 7.76
N ALA A 79 4.50 -0.88 6.59
CA ALA A 79 4.04 0.47 6.40
C ALA A 79 3.05 0.53 5.24
N GLY A 80 2.19 1.53 5.24
CA GLY A 80 1.25 1.74 4.15
C GLY A 80 0.46 3.01 4.30
N VAL A 81 -0.42 3.22 3.34
CA VAL A 81 -1.31 4.38 3.30
C VAL A 81 -2.74 3.88 3.20
N LEU A 82 -3.54 4.24 4.18
CA LEU A 82 -4.98 4.02 4.20
C LEU A 82 -5.66 5.26 3.65
N VAL A 83 -6.50 5.10 2.63
CA VAL A 83 -7.31 6.15 2.05
C VAL A 83 -8.77 5.83 2.33
N ILE A 84 -9.47 6.79 2.95
CA ILE A 84 -10.85 6.65 3.41
C ILE A 84 -11.69 7.77 2.80
N LEU A 85 -12.78 7.40 2.15
CA LEU A 85 -13.86 8.32 1.78
C LEU A 85 -15.05 8.07 2.68
N TYR A 86 -15.55 9.09 3.35
CA TYR A 86 -16.62 8.95 4.30
C TYR A 86 -17.58 10.14 4.31
N ASP A 87 -18.77 9.91 4.88
CA ASP A 87 -19.76 10.96 5.14
C ASP A 87 -19.44 11.62 6.49
N ASN A 88 -19.15 12.91 6.48
CA ASN A 88 -18.73 13.63 7.69
C ASN A 88 -19.84 13.76 8.75
N HIS A 89 -21.09 13.66 8.37
CA HIS A 89 -22.22 13.72 9.32
C HIS A 89 -22.44 12.38 10.05
N LEU A 90 -22.09 11.27 9.40
CA LEU A 90 -22.27 9.92 9.97
C LEU A 90 -21.00 9.41 10.65
N PHE A 91 -19.85 9.80 10.16
CA PHE A 91 -18.54 9.32 10.65
C PHE A 91 -18.02 10.09 11.87
N GLY A 92 -18.40 11.36 12.00
CA GLY A 92 -17.81 12.28 12.98
C GLY A 92 -18.18 12.02 14.45
N THR A 93 -19.15 11.16 14.72
CA THR A 93 -19.59 10.88 16.08
C THR A 93 -18.82 9.75 16.75
N ASP A 94 -18.27 8.79 15.99
CA ASP A 94 -17.69 7.58 16.53
C ASP A 94 -16.15 7.49 16.42
N ILE A 95 -15.53 8.08 15.39
CA ILE A 95 -14.07 8.04 15.20
C ILE A 95 -13.40 9.37 15.55
N GLY A 96 -14.14 10.47 15.44
CA GLY A 96 -13.68 11.80 15.85
C GLY A 96 -13.55 11.96 17.36
N SER A 97 -13.98 11.00 18.17
CA SER A 97 -13.64 11.01 19.58
C SER A 97 -12.14 10.74 19.70
N LEU A 98 -11.43 11.72 20.23
CA LEU A 98 -10.00 11.70 20.52
C LEU A 98 -9.56 10.41 21.27
N GLU A 99 -10.47 9.77 21.99
CA GLU A 99 -10.23 8.54 22.74
C GLU A 99 -9.88 7.34 21.84
N ASN A 100 -10.54 7.18 20.69
CA ASN A 100 -10.28 6.06 19.80
C ASN A 100 -9.00 6.23 18.96
N GLN A 101 -8.59 7.46 18.67
CA GLN A 101 -7.30 7.73 18.02
C GLN A 101 -6.13 7.47 18.98
N HIS A 102 -6.30 7.67 20.29
CA HIS A 102 -5.27 7.39 21.27
C HIS A 102 -4.88 5.92 21.33
N GLU A 103 -5.81 5.00 21.05
CA GLU A 103 -5.51 3.58 21.04
C GLU A 103 -4.52 3.17 19.94
N TYR A 104 -4.50 3.87 18.79
CA TYR A 104 -3.70 3.50 17.61
C TYR A 104 -2.56 4.47 17.30
N THR A 105 -2.21 5.37 18.23
CA THR A 105 -1.11 6.33 18.06
C THR A 105 0.25 5.67 17.83
N ASP A 106 0.40 4.42 18.27
CA ASP A 106 1.60 3.62 18.08
C ASP A 106 1.86 3.24 16.62
N ILE A 107 0.83 3.26 15.76
CA ILE A 107 0.92 2.89 14.35
C ILE A 107 0.62 4.04 13.39
N ILE A 108 -0.05 5.10 13.83
CA ILE A 108 -0.37 6.28 13.01
C ILE A 108 0.85 7.20 12.97
N VAL A 109 1.37 7.44 11.76
CA VAL A 109 2.51 8.33 11.54
C VAL A 109 2.06 9.75 11.23
N SER A 110 1.04 9.87 10.38
CA SER A 110 0.43 11.16 10.02
C SER A 110 -0.94 10.94 9.40
N THR A 111 -1.76 11.96 9.47
CA THR A 111 -3.07 12.02 8.82
C THR A 111 -3.18 13.29 7.99
N THR A 112 -3.91 13.21 6.89
CA THR A 112 -4.29 14.37 6.08
C THR A 112 -5.77 14.27 5.79
N HIS A 113 -6.50 15.33 6.08
CA HIS A 113 -7.94 15.42 5.92
C HIS A 113 -8.27 16.47 4.86
N LEU A 114 -9.19 16.13 3.95
CA LEU A 114 -9.66 16.99 2.89
C LEU A 114 -11.19 16.94 2.82
N HIS A 115 -11.84 18.08 2.93
CA HIS A 115 -13.27 18.22 2.61
C HIS A 115 -13.42 18.26 1.09
N LEU A 116 -14.13 17.28 0.52
CA LEU A 116 -14.45 17.25 -0.91
C LEU A 116 -15.68 18.09 -1.22
N ASP A 117 -16.67 17.99 -0.35
CA ASP A 117 -17.93 18.77 -0.39
C ASP A 117 -18.56 18.83 1.01
N GLN A 118 -19.84 19.26 1.10
CA GLN A 118 -20.55 19.39 2.38
C GLN A 118 -20.75 18.06 3.11
N HIS A 119 -20.74 16.94 2.40
CA HIS A 119 -21.04 15.61 2.94
C HIS A 119 -19.86 14.65 2.87
N ASN A 120 -18.89 14.91 2.01
CA ASN A 120 -17.83 13.97 1.72
C ASN A 120 -16.46 14.48 2.19
N CYS A 121 -15.80 13.65 2.97
CA CYS A 121 -14.42 13.86 3.38
C CYS A 121 -13.52 12.73 2.87
N LEU A 122 -12.34 13.10 2.44
CA LEU A 122 -11.25 12.18 2.12
C LEU A 122 -10.19 12.29 3.21
N GLU A 123 -9.85 11.18 3.82
CA GLU A 123 -8.75 11.13 4.78
C GLU A 123 -7.68 10.15 4.30
N THR A 124 -6.44 10.55 4.46
CA THR A 124 -5.26 9.73 4.16
C THR A 124 -4.46 9.55 5.43
N ILE A 125 -4.28 8.30 5.85
CA ILE A 125 -3.59 7.94 7.09
C ILE A 125 -2.33 7.14 6.72
N MET A 126 -1.16 7.67 7.06
CA MET A 126 0.09 6.93 6.96
C MET A 126 0.27 6.05 8.18
N LEU A 127 0.46 4.76 7.95
CA LEU A 127 0.55 3.73 8.97
C LEU A 127 1.93 3.05 8.93
N ARG A 128 2.48 2.78 10.12
CA ARG A 128 3.70 2.00 10.29
C ARG A 128 3.66 1.25 11.61
N GLY A 129 3.85 -0.07 11.57
CA GLY A 129 3.83 -0.85 12.80
C GLY A 129 3.73 -2.35 12.55
N LYS A 130 3.33 -3.08 13.58
CA LYS A 130 3.01 -4.51 13.45
C LYS A 130 1.82 -4.68 12.51
N ILE A 131 1.95 -5.56 11.52
CA ILE A 131 0.92 -5.79 10.50
C ILE A 131 -0.42 -6.16 11.15
N LYS A 132 -0.42 -7.00 12.18
CA LYS A 132 -1.63 -7.37 12.93
C LYS A 132 -2.33 -6.14 13.53
N ARG A 133 -1.55 -5.19 14.08
CA ARG A 133 -2.09 -3.97 14.67
C ARG A 133 -2.74 -3.07 13.61
N ILE A 134 -2.07 -2.94 12.46
CA ILE A 134 -2.59 -2.18 11.30
C ILE A 134 -3.86 -2.84 10.76
N LYS A 135 -3.91 -4.17 10.63
CA LYS A 135 -5.13 -4.91 10.22
C LYS A 135 -6.30 -4.67 11.18
N ASN A 136 -6.04 -4.72 12.49
CA ASN A 136 -7.07 -4.45 13.49
C ASN A 136 -7.61 -3.02 13.38
N PHE A 137 -6.74 -2.04 13.15
CA PHE A 137 -7.14 -0.66 12.90
C PHE A 137 -8.00 -0.51 11.64
N ILE A 138 -7.60 -1.14 10.53
CA ILE A 138 -8.38 -1.12 9.28
C ILE A 138 -9.76 -1.75 9.49
N LYS A 139 -9.82 -2.89 10.20
CA LYS A 139 -11.08 -3.55 10.53
C LYS A 139 -11.96 -2.64 11.38
N PHE A 140 -11.41 -2.05 12.43
CA PHE A 140 -12.11 -1.09 13.29
C PHE A 140 -12.70 0.07 12.48
N ILE A 141 -11.90 0.69 11.59
CA ILE A 141 -12.38 1.76 10.70
C ILE A 141 -13.49 1.26 9.79
N SER A 142 -13.34 0.07 9.17
CA SER A 142 -14.30 -0.45 8.19
C SER A 142 -15.67 -0.79 8.78
N GLU A 143 -15.75 -1.00 10.08
CA GLU A 143 -17.00 -1.29 10.79
C GLU A 143 -17.82 -0.02 11.11
N ASN A 144 -17.24 1.16 10.91
CA ASN A 144 -17.92 2.42 11.21
C ASN A 144 -18.95 2.81 10.14
N ARG A 145 -20.07 3.36 10.62
CA ARG A 145 -21.09 3.92 9.73
C ARG A 145 -20.55 5.16 9.00
N GLY A 146 -20.99 5.36 7.79
CA GLY A 146 -20.58 6.51 6.96
C GLY A 146 -19.36 6.27 6.09
N ILE A 147 -18.65 5.17 6.23
CA ILE A 147 -17.58 4.79 5.30
C ILE A 147 -18.17 4.48 3.92
N LYS A 148 -17.78 5.25 2.90
CA LYS A 148 -18.17 5.08 1.49
C LYS A 148 -17.15 4.27 0.71
N SER A 149 -15.87 4.43 1.03
CA SER A 149 -14.76 3.67 0.42
C SER A 149 -13.57 3.62 1.37
N LEU A 150 -12.90 2.48 1.40
CA LEU A 150 -11.68 2.27 2.16
C LEU A 150 -10.70 1.50 1.27
N LYS A 151 -9.50 2.06 1.07
CA LYS A 151 -8.42 1.42 0.30
C LYS A 151 -7.12 1.50 1.07
N MET A 152 -6.44 0.38 1.17
CA MET A 152 -5.12 0.28 1.77
C MET A 152 -4.07 -0.02 0.70
N HIS A 153 -3.08 0.84 0.61
CA HIS A 153 -1.87 0.59 -0.15
C HIS A 153 -0.75 0.20 0.82
N TYR A 154 -0.40 -1.06 0.78
CA TYR A 154 0.67 -1.60 1.62
C TYR A 154 2.02 -1.51 0.92
N VAL A 155 3.04 -1.13 1.67
CA VAL A 155 4.42 -1.15 1.23
C VAL A 155 5.18 -2.13 2.12
N GLY A 156 5.61 -3.24 1.53
CA GLY A 156 6.45 -4.22 2.22
C GLY A 156 7.78 -3.59 2.62
N ILE A 157 8.17 -3.76 3.88
CA ILE A 157 9.51 -3.39 4.32
C ILE A 157 10.40 -4.61 4.05
N PRO A 158 11.41 -4.51 3.17
CA PRO A 158 12.30 -5.64 2.90
C PRO A 158 12.94 -6.10 4.21
N LYS A 159 12.84 -7.39 4.51
CA LYS A 159 13.63 -7.97 5.60
C LYS A 159 15.12 -7.79 5.28
N LYS A 160 15.88 -7.32 6.26
CA LYS A 160 17.33 -7.21 6.17
C LYS A 160 17.96 -8.61 6.11
#